data_d9aaa756ffd901ba548a05a0538643d6
#
_entry.id   d9aaa756ffd901ba548a05a0538643d6
#
_cell.length_a   1.000
_cell.length_b   1.000
_cell.length_c   1.000
_cell.angle_alpha   90.00
_cell.angle_beta   90.00
_cell.angle_gamma   90.00
#
_symmetry.space_group_name_H-M   'P 1'
#
loop_
_entity.id
_entity.type
_entity.pdbx_description
1 polymer ?
#
loop_
_entity_poly.entity_id
_entity_poly.type
_entity_poly.pdbx_seq_one_letter_code
_entity_poly.pdbx_strand_id
1 'polypeptide(L)'
;MSSHRVRAALLAGALCVLATGCGGDDGDGKSSASPADNWADSVSLDVSTGDLAPGKSATLQVTTENSSRSITNVPLELSFKTVGLALPQESALKVEYRDGEKKPWKRLALSARDGSLRGTLPVNVPHGTVQRFWRVTPDFGAGAALQTLKVSGSLGGKGQKVDSTWEQPLPTATVQPGGKGGTAAPLSRSAWSEYSFRVRNLLSGPLEDAQARAELSCADKEGNDDKPCDVADGVPGYAAQYFDGDGWKPLDVSKSSGANPKDIVLLREAATLPAKGEKEYRFRLKATSPLGKHFDHAELGLWMVYPKAEKGQNGVLGYESTAIRLDAN
;
A
#
# COMPACT_ATOMS: atom_id res chain seq x y z
N MET A 1 23.62 -3.15 10.49
CA MET A 1 22.59 -2.26 11.07
C MET A 1 22.49 -1.03 10.18
N SER A 2 21.63 -1.06 9.20
CA SER A 2 21.26 0.15 8.44
C SER A 2 19.86 -0.10 7.87
N SER A 3 18.89 0.55 8.47
CA SER A 3 17.50 0.53 8.02
C SER A 3 17.38 1.48 6.85
N HIS A 4 17.22 0.98 5.65
CA HIS A 4 16.82 1.80 4.50
C HIS A 4 15.37 2.23 4.66
N ARG A 5 15.19 3.42 5.21
CA ARG A 5 13.93 4.14 5.14
C ARG A 5 13.82 4.74 3.73
N VAL A 6 12.91 4.23 2.93
CA VAL A 6 12.47 4.89 1.71
C VAL A 6 11.88 6.24 2.12
N ARG A 7 12.61 7.31 1.86
CA ARG A 7 12.11 8.68 2.01
C ARG A 7 11.40 9.06 0.73
N ALA A 8 10.08 9.10 0.78
CA ALA A 8 9.30 9.79 -0.23
C ALA A 8 9.67 11.28 -0.19
N ALA A 9 10.27 11.77 -1.27
CA ALA A 9 10.58 13.17 -1.44
C ALA A 9 9.30 13.93 -1.80
N LEU A 10 8.80 14.73 -0.87
CA LEU A 10 7.79 15.75 -1.11
C LEU A 10 8.44 16.91 -1.87
N LEU A 11 8.17 17.03 -3.16
CA LEU A 11 8.43 18.22 -3.95
C LEU A 11 7.27 19.19 -3.76
N ALA A 12 7.43 20.12 -2.84
CA ALA A 12 6.58 21.29 -2.73
C ALA A 12 7.01 22.32 -3.77
N GLY A 13 6.28 22.40 -4.88
CA GLY A 13 6.40 23.46 -5.86
C GLY A 13 5.56 24.66 -5.45
N ALA A 14 6.15 25.67 -4.81
CA ALA A 14 5.52 26.95 -4.60
C ALA A 14 5.67 27.82 -5.86
N LEU A 15 4.59 28.07 -6.57
CA LEU A 15 4.52 29.12 -7.59
C LEU A 15 3.87 30.36 -6.96
N CYS A 16 4.70 31.34 -6.60
CA CYS A 16 4.23 32.68 -6.30
C CYS A 16 3.99 33.44 -7.62
N VAL A 17 2.75 33.78 -7.92
CA VAL A 17 2.44 34.80 -8.93
C VAL A 17 2.04 36.08 -8.20
N LEU A 18 2.93 37.04 -8.21
CA LEU A 18 2.64 38.41 -7.79
C LEU A 18 1.96 39.14 -8.97
N ALA A 19 0.72 39.51 -8.81
CA ALA A 19 0.07 40.48 -9.67
C ALA A 19 -0.20 41.75 -8.86
N THR A 20 0.63 42.78 -9.04
CA THR A 20 0.37 44.15 -8.63
C THR A 20 -0.47 44.83 -9.68
N GLY A 21 -1.64 45.34 -9.28
CA GLY A 21 -2.47 46.21 -10.09
C GLY A 21 -3.09 47.28 -9.21
N CYS A 22 -2.47 48.47 -9.17
CA CYS A 22 -3.11 49.68 -8.68
C CYS A 22 -3.99 50.29 -9.78
N GLY A 23 -5.18 50.72 -9.43
CA GLY A 23 -6.02 51.58 -10.27
C GLY A 23 -7.23 51.99 -9.46
N GLY A 24 -7.23 53.21 -8.92
CA GLY A 24 -8.37 53.83 -8.35
C GLY A 24 -9.32 54.37 -9.44
N ASP A 25 -10.61 54.37 -9.18
CA ASP A 25 -11.43 55.57 -9.45
C ASP A 25 -12.81 55.48 -8.75
N ASP A 26 -13.29 56.64 -8.35
CA ASP A 26 -14.52 56.87 -7.64
C ASP A 26 -15.75 56.71 -8.57
N GLY A 27 -16.84 56.11 -8.04
CA GLY A 27 -18.09 56.03 -8.80
C GLY A 27 -19.23 55.42 -8.02
N ASP A 28 -20.15 56.25 -7.60
CA ASP A 28 -21.48 56.11 -6.98
C ASP A 28 -22.22 54.78 -7.06
N GLY A 29 -22.60 54.34 -5.89
CA GLY A 29 -23.93 53.85 -5.52
C GLY A 29 -24.72 52.96 -6.46
N LYS A 30 -24.51 51.64 -6.37
CA LYS A 30 -25.54 50.62 -6.41
C LYS A 30 -25.09 49.45 -5.56
N SER A 31 -25.84 49.17 -4.50
CA SER A 31 -25.70 47.95 -3.71
C SER A 31 -25.98 46.74 -4.60
N SER A 32 -24.97 46.34 -5.36
CA SER A 32 -24.91 45.03 -5.93
C SER A 32 -24.57 44.07 -4.77
N ALA A 33 -25.47 43.13 -4.48
CA ALA A 33 -25.17 42.01 -3.61
C ALA A 33 -23.78 41.49 -4.02
N SER A 34 -22.82 41.57 -3.10
CA SER A 34 -21.50 40.91 -3.27
C SER A 34 -21.75 39.50 -3.79
N PRO A 35 -21.05 39.08 -4.83
CA PRO A 35 -21.07 37.68 -5.21
C PRO A 35 -20.85 36.91 -3.91
N ALA A 36 -21.71 35.96 -3.59
CA ALA A 36 -21.56 35.13 -2.41
C ALA A 36 -20.13 34.61 -2.40
N ASP A 37 -19.32 35.09 -1.42
CA ASP A 37 -17.91 34.79 -1.33
C ASP A 37 -17.69 33.30 -1.62
N ASN A 38 -17.05 33.00 -2.75
CA ASN A 38 -16.74 31.62 -3.12
C ASN A 38 -15.62 31.13 -2.20
N TRP A 39 -16.00 30.74 -0.99
CA TRP A 39 -15.05 30.27 0.03
C TRP A 39 -14.22 29.07 -0.48
N ALA A 40 -14.75 28.29 -1.42
CA ALA A 40 -14.06 27.13 -1.97
C ALA A 40 -12.71 27.50 -2.63
N ASP A 41 -12.58 28.71 -3.18
CA ASP A 41 -11.35 29.18 -3.78
C ASP A 41 -10.25 29.50 -2.75
N SER A 42 -10.63 29.68 -1.49
CA SER A 42 -9.71 29.99 -0.38
C SER A 42 -9.47 28.82 0.58
N VAL A 43 -10.05 27.66 0.29
CA VAL A 43 -9.94 26.46 1.13
C VAL A 43 -9.33 25.33 0.34
N SER A 44 -8.35 24.64 0.93
CA SER A 44 -7.85 23.35 0.45
C SER A 44 -8.27 22.23 1.41
N LEU A 45 -8.42 21.04 0.87
CA LEU A 45 -8.68 19.81 1.60
C LEU A 45 -7.63 18.78 1.22
N ASP A 46 -7.04 18.14 2.21
CA ASP A 46 -6.20 16.96 2.02
C ASP A 46 -6.66 15.81 2.90
N VAL A 47 -6.66 14.61 2.33
CA VAL A 47 -7.06 13.38 3.00
C VAL A 47 -5.96 12.35 2.80
N SER A 48 -5.45 11.78 3.90
CA SER A 48 -4.45 10.72 3.86
C SER A 48 -4.67 9.68 4.95
N THR A 49 -4.16 8.47 4.75
CA THR A 49 -4.20 7.41 5.77
C THR A 49 -2.80 6.90 6.05
N GLY A 50 -2.56 6.47 7.29
CA GLY A 50 -1.44 5.60 7.60
C GLY A 50 -1.66 4.18 7.05
N ASP A 51 -0.71 3.28 7.32
CA ASP A 51 -0.77 1.90 6.85
C ASP A 51 -2.03 1.19 7.34
N LEU A 52 -2.84 0.76 6.39
CA LEU A 52 -4.07 0.03 6.64
C LEU A 52 -3.79 -1.47 6.70
N ALA A 53 -4.42 -2.14 7.65
CA ALA A 53 -4.43 -3.59 7.70
C ALA A 53 -5.79 -4.08 8.24
N PRO A 54 -6.32 -5.21 7.73
CA PRO A 54 -7.58 -5.76 8.20
C PRO A 54 -7.60 -6.03 9.70
N GLY A 55 -8.63 -5.53 10.38
CA GLY A 55 -8.81 -5.66 11.83
C GLY A 55 -7.90 -4.76 12.68
N LYS A 56 -7.06 -3.91 12.07
CA LYS A 56 -6.24 -2.93 12.78
C LYS A 56 -6.70 -1.52 12.47
N SER A 57 -6.74 -0.68 13.50
CA SER A 57 -7.04 0.74 13.32
C SER A 57 -5.83 1.48 12.77
N ALA A 58 -6.04 2.24 11.71
CA ALA A 58 -5.08 3.19 11.18
C ALA A 58 -5.59 4.62 11.37
N THR A 59 -4.68 5.58 11.38
CA THR A 59 -5.03 7.00 11.42
C THR A 59 -5.47 7.44 10.02
N LEU A 60 -6.64 8.07 9.94
CA LEU A 60 -7.07 8.87 8.80
C LEU A 60 -6.90 10.34 9.18
N GLN A 61 -6.08 11.04 8.45
CA GLN A 61 -5.84 12.46 8.61
C GLN A 61 -6.66 13.24 7.58
N VAL A 62 -7.36 14.25 8.04
CA VAL A 62 -8.06 15.21 7.20
C VAL A 62 -7.53 16.60 7.54
N THR A 63 -6.82 17.21 6.60
CA THR A 63 -6.26 18.55 6.74
C THR A 63 -7.08 19.54 5.92
N THR A 64 -7.43 20.66 6.53
CA THR A 64 -8.04 21.80 5.83
C THR A 64 -7.17 23.02 6.03
N GLU A 65 -6.90 23.74 4.95
CA GLU A 65 -6.26 25.06 4.99
C GLU A 65 -7.25 26.09 4.48
N ASN A 66 -7.42 27.17 5.22
CA ASN A 66 -8.34 28.25 4.88
C ASN A 66 -7.62 29.59 4.99
N SER A 67 -7.44 30.25 3.85
CA SER A 67 -6.80 31.56 3.78
C SER A 67 -7.78 32.73 3.99
N SER A 68 -9.07 32.44 4.15
CA SER A 68 -10.14 33.40 4.31
C SER A 68 -10.72 33.40 5.73
N ARG A 69 -11.89 33.96 5.94
CA ARG A 69 -12.62 33.94 7.20
C ARG A 69 -13.06 32.51 7.60
N SER A 70 -13.22 32.30 8.88
CA SER A 70 -13.73 31.04 9.42
C SER A 70 -15.13 30.72 8.89
N ILE A 71 -15.33 29.47 8.50
CA ILE A 71 -16.59 28.93 8.01
C ILE A 71 -17.08 27.87 9.01
N THR A 72 -18.34 27.92 9.35
CA THR A 72 -18.92 27.01 10.34
C THR A 72 -19.93 26.07 9.71
N ASN A 73 -20.05 24.89 10.29
CA ASN A 73 -21.08 23.91 9.95
C ASN A 73 -21.05 23.46 8.48
N VAL A 74 -19.85 23.32 7.90
CA VAL A 74 -19.67 22.86 6.52
C VAL A 74 -19.77 21.34 6.51
N PRO A 75 -20.57 20.72 5.63
CA PRO A 75 -20.60 19.27 5.52
C PRO A 75 -19.26 18.74 4.98
N LEU A 76 -18.66 17.81 5.71
CA LEU A 76 -17.54 16.98 5.27
C LEU A 76 -18.08 15.57 4.99
N GLU A 77 -18.10 15.18 3.74
CA GLU A 77 -18.39 13.81 3.33
C GLU A 77 -17.07 13.05 3.17
N LEU A 78 -16.99 11.88 3.78
CA LEU A 78 -15.94 10.89 3.52
C LEU A 78 -16.53 9.73 2.75
N SER A 79 -15.87 9.34 1.69
CA SER A 79 -16.23 8.21 0.83
C SER A 79 -15.09 7.20 0.79
N PHE A 80 -15.42 5.94 0.96
CA PHE A 80 -14.50 4.81 0.96
C PHE A 80 -14.90 3.84 -0.13
N LYS A 81 -14.02 3.57 -1.06
CA LYS A 81 -14.24 2.65 -2.18
C LYS A 81 -13.04 1.73 -2.33
N THR A 82 -13.28 0.48 -2.67
CA THR A 82 -12.22 -0.42 -3.07
C THR A 82 -12.06 -0.40 -4.58
N VAL A 83 -10.83 -0.40 -5.06
CA VAL A 83 -10.54 -0.50 -6.48
C VAL A 83 -10.61 -1.99 -6.86
N GLY A 84 -11.49 -2.32 -7.80
CA GLY A 84 -11.64 -3.67 -8.35
C GLY A 84 -12.68 -4.57 -7.67
N LEU A 85 -13.06 -4.30 -6.41
CA LEU A 85 -14.09 -5.07 -5.71
C LEU A 85 -15.07 -4.13 -5.00
N ALA A 86 -16.34 -4.51 -4.96
CA ALA A 86 -17.32 -3.77 -4.18
C ALA A 86 -17.02 -3.93 -2.69
N LEU A 87 -17.11 -2.84 -1.92
CA LEU A 87 -17.15 -2.96 -0.46
C LEU A 87 -18.40 -3.75 -0.08
N PRO A 88 -18.25 -4.92 0.53
CA PRO A 88 -19.35 -5.87 0.59
C PRO A 88 -20.48 -5.42 1.51
N GLN A 89 -20.19 -4.66 2.56
CA GLN A 89 -21.20 -4.25 3.57
C GLN A 89 -20.72 -3.06 4.41
N GLU A 90 -21.67 -2.36 5.03
CA GLU A 90 -21.38 -1.25 5.95
C GLU A 90 -20.55 -1.65 7.17
N SER A 91 -20.62 -2.93 7.56
CA SER A 91 -19.81 -3.50 8.64
C SER A 91 -18.33 -3.70 8.27
N ALA A 92 -17.98 -3.70 6.98
CA ALA A 92 -16.61 -3.95 6.52
C ALA A 92 -15.63 -2.83 6.87
N LEU A 93 -16.13 -1.66 7.26
CA LEU A 93 -15.32 -0.52 7.61
C LEU A 93 -15.87 0.18 8.85
N LYS A 94 -15.05 0.32 9.88
CA LYS A 94 -15.38 1.14 11.04
C LYS A 94 -14.58 2.45 10.94
N VAL A 95 -15.30 3.57 10.95
CA VAL A 95 -14.70 4.90 10.99
C VAL A 95 -15.13 5.59 12.28
N GLU A 96 -14.16 6.11 13.01
CA GLU A 96 -14.39 6.82 14.26
C GLU A 96 -13.69 8.17 14.22
N TYR A 97 -14.33 9.18 14.82
CA TYR A 97 -13.79 10.53 14.98
C TYR A 97 -13.93 11.02 16.42
N ARG A 98 -13.20 12.05 16.76
CA ARG A 98 -13.35 12.72 18.06
C ARG A 98 -13.21 14.23 17.93
N ASP A 99 -13.97 14.95 18.71
CA ASP A 99 -13.99 16.42 18.76
C ASP A 99 -12.93 16.96 19.75
N GLY A 100 -11.67 16.62 19.50
CA GLY A 100 -10.53 16.97 20.34
C GLY A 100 -9.84 15.76 20.98
N GLU A 101 -8.58 15.91 21.36
CA GLU A 101 -7.71 14.79 21.79
C GLU A 101 -8.22 14.01 23.00
N LYS A 102 -8.85 14.71 23.96
CA LYS A 102 -9.34 14.11 25.20
C LYS A 102 -10.80 13.64 25.14
N LYS A 103 -11.48 13.83 24.02
CA LYS A 103 -12.88 13.43 23.87
C LYS A 103 -13.00 11.96 23.47
N PRO A 104 -14.09 11.29 23.85
CA PRO A 104 -14.34 9.92 23.44
C PRO A 104 -14.48 9.82 21.92
N TRP A 105 -14.07 8.67 21.40
CA TRP A 105 -14.27 8.34 20.01
C TRP A 105 -15.76 8.11 19.70
N LYS A 106 -16.24 8.72 18.63
CA LYS A 106 -17.62 8.58 18.12
C LYS A 106 -17.55 7.86 16.79
N ARG A 107 -18.48 6.94 16.55
CA ARG A 107 -18.61 6.25 15.27
C ARG A 107 -19.22 7.19 14.24
N LEU A 108 -18.61 7.26 13.04
CA LEU A 108 -19.23 7.83 11.86
C LEU A 108 -20.21 6.79 11.29
N ALA A 109 -21.47 7.16 11.16
CA ALA A 109 -22.43 6.35 10.45
C ALA A 109 -22.09 6.32 8.96
N LEU A 110 -21.90 5.13 8.41
CA LEU A 110 -21.65 4.93 6.99
C LEU A 110 -22.89 4.33 6.33
N SER A 111 -23.12 4.69 5.09
CA SER A 111 -24.15 4.11 4.23
C SER A 111 -23.56 3.66 2.91
N ALA A 112 -24.01 2.51 2.41
CA ALA A 112 -23.59 2.01 1.11
C ALA A 112 -24.34 2.79 -0.01
N ARG A 113 -23.57 3.39 -0.92
CA ARG A 113 -24.09 4.13 -2.05
C ARG A 113 -23.12 4.12 -3.22
N ASP A 114 -23.59 3.78 -4.42
CA ASP A 114 -22.81 3.79 -5.66
C ASP A 114 -21.48 3.03 -5.55
N GLY A 115 -21.49 1.84 -4.91
CA GLY A 115 -20.29 1.01 -4.72
C GLY A 115 -19.24 1.59 -3.75
N SER A 116 -19.63 2.55 -2.92
CA SER A 116 -18.80 3.14 -1.87
C SER A 116 -19.55 3.20 -0.54
N LEU A 117 -18.79 3.22 0.57
CA LEU A 117 -19.33 3.57 1.89
C LEU A 117 -19.13 5.06 2.12
N ARG A 118 -20.19 5.77 2.49
CA ARG A 118 -20.14 7.21 2.69
C ARG A 118 -20.67 7.60 4.07
N GLY A 119 -20.02 8.58 4.67
CA GLY A 119 -20.47 9.20 5.91
C GLY A 119 -20.25 10.70 5.87
N THR A 120 -21.16 11.45 6.43
CA THR A 120 -21.11 12.91 6.44
C THR A 120 -21.25 13.44 7.86
N LEU A 121 -20.49 14.47 8.18
CA LEU A 121 -20.62 15.22 9.42
C LEU A 121 -20.33 16.70 9.18
N PRO A 122 -20.94 17.61 9.98
CA PRO A 122 -20.61 19.02 9.93
C PRO A 122 -19.26 19.27 10.59
N VAL A 123 -18.43 20.10 9.96
CA VAL A 123 -17.14 20.55 10.50
C VAL A 123 -17.04 22.07 10.45
N ASN A 124 -16.24 22.63 11.36
CA ASN A 124 -15.84 24.03 11.27
C ASN A 124 -14.48 24.12 10.58
N VAL A 125 -14.32 25.09 9.69
CA VAL A 125 -13.09 25.37 8.95
C VAL A 125 -12.61 26.77 9.34
N PRO A 126 -11.87 26.89 10.46
CA PRO A 126 -11.35 28.18 10.88
C PRO A 126 -10.29 28.70 9.90
N HIS A 127 -9.94 29.98 10.00
CA HIS A 127 -8.77 30.51 9.31
C HIS A 127 -7.49 29.77 9.70
N GLY A 128 -6.61 29.53 8.75
CA GLY A 128 -5.38 28.77 8.94
C GLY A 128 -5.52 27.26 8.68
N THR A 129 -4.57 26.51 9.14
CA THR A 129 -4.47 25.05 8.93
C THR A 129 -5.05 24.29 10.12
N VAL A 130 -5.93 23.35 9.87
CA VAL A 130 -6.48 22.44 10.87
C VAL A 130 -6.33 21.00 10.43
N GLN A 131 -5.72 20.19 11.30
CA GLN A 131 -5.61 18.74 11.13
C GLN A 131 -6.58 18.03 12.05
N ARG A 132 -7.34 17.09 11.49
CA ARG A 132 -8.26 16.22 12.22
C ARG A 132 -7.82 14.79 12.05
N PHE A 133 -7.67 14.10 13.17
CA PHE A 133 -7.26 12.71 13.20
C PHE A 133 -8.45 11.82 13.53
N TRP A 134 -8.69 10.84 12.69
CA TRP A 134 -9.75 9.85 12.81
C TRP A 134 -9.15 8.47 12.88
N ARG A 135 -9.94 7.47 13.15
CA ARG A 135 -9.54 6.06 13.07
C ARG A 135 -10.35 5.35 12.00
N VAL A 136 -9.67 4.61 11.18
CA VAL A 136 -10.27 3.73 10.18
C VAL A 136 -9.82 2.30 10.50
N THR A 137 -10.78 1.40 10.66
CA THR A 137 -10.52 -0.02 10.93
C THR A 137 -11.24 -0.82 9.84
N PRO A 138 -10.51 -1.32 8.84
CA PRO A 138 -11.08 -2.23 7.86
C PRO A 138 -11.31 -3.60 8.51
N ASP A 139 -12.49 -4.17 8.31
CA ASP A 139 -12.82 -5.53 8.72
C ASP A 139 -13.50 -6.24 7.55
N PHE A 140 -12.69 -6.71 6.63
CA PHE A 140 -13.16 -7.40 5.45
C PHE A 140 -13.30 -8.89 5.74
N GLY A 141 -14.50 -9.40 5.52
CA GLY A 141 -14.80 -10.81 5.62
C GLY A 141 -14.19 -11.65 4.51
N ALA A 142 -14.58 -12.92 4.43
CA ALA A 142 -14.18 -13.85 3.39
C ALA A 142 -14.42 -13.29 1.98
N GLY A 143 -13.54 -13.61 1.04
CA GLY A 143 -13.68 -13.28 -0.38
C GLY A 143 -13.19 -11.89 -0.79
N ALA A 144 -12.72 -11.08 0.15
CA ALA A 144 -12.19 -9.75 -0.16
C ALA A 144 -10.68 -9.80 -0.41
N ALA A 145 -10.26 -10.20 -1.59
CA ALA A 145 -8.91 -9.97 -2.08
C ALA A 145 -8.76 -8.48 -2.45
N LEU A 146 -8.79 -7.63 -1.44
CA LEU A 146 -8.76 -6.19 -1.62
C LEU A 146 -7.35 -5.68 -1.80
N GLN A 147 -7.17 -4.88 -2.78
CA GLN A 147 -5.86 -4.44 -3.21
C GLN A 147 -5.60 -2.99 -2.85
N THR A 148 -6.60 -2.14 -2.93
CA THR A 148 -6.45 -0.71 -2.67
C THR A 148 -7.75 -0.16 -2.10
N LEU A 149 -7.65 0.61 -1.03
CA LEU A 149 -8.74 1.42 -0.52
C LEU A 149 -8.54 2.86 -0.99
N LYS A 150 -9.52 3.36 -1.73
CA LYS A 150 -9.62 4.75 -2.11
C LYS A 150 -10.45 5.50 -1.09
N VAL A 151 -9.87 6.51 -0.47
CA VAL A 151 -10.52 7.41 0.46
C VAL A 151 -10.68 8.76 -0.23
N SER A 152 -11.90 9.27 -0.30
CA SER A 152 -12.17 10.60 -0.83
C SER A 152 -12.83 11.44 0.24
N GLY A 153 -12.35 12.67 0.40
CA GLY A 153 -12.96 13.71 1.21
C GLY A 153 -13.62 14.75 0.30
N SER A 154 -14.79 15.21 0.70
CA SER A 154 -15.51 16.26 0.02
C SER A 154 -16.04 17.25 1.05
N LEU A 155 -15.56 18.49 0.99
CA LEU A 155 -15.95 19.56 1.90
C LEU A 155 -16.86 20.53 1.17
N GLY A 156 -18.05 20.76 1.70
CA GLY A 156 -19.05 21.65 1.10
C GLY A 156 -20.24 20.94 0.48
N GLY A 157 -21.00 21.66 -0.33
CA GLY A 157 -22.25 21.20 -0.93
C GLY A 157 -22.48 21.76 -2.32
N LYS A 158 -23.75 21.87 -2.74
CA LYS A 158 -24.11 22.40 -4.05
C LYS A 158 -23.54 23.82 -4.24
N GLY A 159 -22.75 24.01 -5.28
CA GLY A 159 -22.23 25.31 -5.69
C GLY A 159 -20.83 25.65 -5.14
N GLN A 160 -20.43 25.09 -4.01
CA GLN A 160 -19.09 25.31 -3.43
C GLN A 160 -18.57 24.03 -2.83
N LYS A 161 -17.51 23.46 -3.40
CA LYS A 161 -17.00 22.15 -3.05
C LYS A 161 -15.51 22.07 -3.23
N VAL A 162 -14.83 21.45 -2.28
CA VAL A 162 -13.40 21.11 -2.35
C VAL A 162 -13.28 19.62 -2.12
N ASP A 163 -12.56 18.95 -3.01
CA ASP A 163 -12.39 17.50 -2.99
C ASP A 163 -10.92 17.12 -2.82
N SER A 164 -10.67 16.00 -2.16
CA SER A 164 -9.37 15.35 -2.06
C SER A 164 -9.54 13.84 -2.14
N THR A 165 -8.52 13.17 -2.65
CA THR A 165 -8.54 11.71 -2.77
C THR A 165 -7.18 11.13 -2.42
N TRP A 166 -7.20 10.02 -1.67
CA TRP A 166 -6.04 9.23 -1.30
C TRP A 166 -6.28 7.76 -1.62
N GLU A 167 -5.26 7.08 -2.09
CA GLU A 167 -5.30 5.65 -2.35
C GLU A 167 -4.22 4.94 -1.51
N GLN A 168 -4.63 3.93 -0.78
CA GLN A 168 -3.76 3.18 0.11
C GLN A 168 -3.86 1.68 -0.18
N PRO A 169 -2.75 0.98 -0.44
CA PRO A 169 -2.73 -0.46 -0.50
C PRO A 169 -3.28 -1.07 0.79
N LEU A 170 -4.06 -2.13 0.65
CA LEU A 170 -4.62 -2.87 1.77
C LEU A 170 -4.12 -4.31 1.71
N PRO A 171 -3.05 -4.65 2.43
CA PRO A 171 -2.55 -6.02 2.44
C PRO A 171 -3.58 -6.95 3.09
N THR A 172 -3.89 -8.04 2.42
CA THR A 172 -4.78 -9.09 2.94
C THR A 172 -4.01 -10.25 3.53
N ALA A 173 -2.72 -10.30 3.29
CA ALA A 173 -1.78 -11.21 3.93
C ALA A 173 -0.53 -10.46 4.39
N THR A 174 0.10 -10.94 5.44
CA THR A 174 1.48 -10.56 5.76
C THR A 174 2.40 -11.68 5.37
N VAL A 175 3.55 -11.30 4.82
CA VAL A 175 4.68 -12.21 4.59
C VAL A 175 5.81 -11.74 5.50
N GLN A 176 6.46 -12.65 6.19
CA GLN A 176 7.58 -12.35 7.08
C GLN A 176 8.70 -13.35 6.83
N PRO A 177 9.98 -12.94 6.80
CA PRO A 177 11.07 -13.89 6.76
C PRO A 177 10.99 -14.81 7.98
N GLY A 178 11.14 -16.09 7.76
CA GLY A 178 11.26 -17.06 8.84
C GLY A 178 12.71 -17.14 9.33
N GLY A 179 12.88 -17.69 10.53
CA GLY A 179 14.19 -17.88 11.13
C GLY A 179 14.51 -16.93 12.28
N LYS A 180 15.36 -17.38 13.19
CA LYS A 180 15.83 -16.57 14.32
C LYS A 180 16.93 -15.63 13.82
N GLY A 181 16.61 -14.35 13.67
CA GLY A 181 17.62 -13.31 13.57
C GLY A 181 17.83 -12.60 12.23
N GLY A 182 17.02 -12.81 11.20
CA GLY A 182 16.99 -11.94 10.01
C GLY A 182 18.24 -11.91 9.12
N THR A 183 19.29 -12.66 9.45
CA THR A 183 20.46 -12.87 8.58
C THR A 183 20.31 -14.19 7.85
N ALA A 184 19.93 -14.12 6.58
CA ALA A 184 19.92 -15.29 5.72
C ALA A 184 21.35 -15.89 5.63
N ALA A 185 21.43 -17.20 5.62
CA ALA A 185 22.70 -17.88 5.37
C ALA A 185 23.25 -17.47 3.99
N PRO A 186 24.57 -17.31 3.84
CA PRO A 186 25.14 -16.98 2.54
C PRO A 186 24.84 -18.08 1.53
N LEU A 187 24.60 -17.70 0.28
CA LEU A 187 24.45 -18.66 -0.81
C LEU A 187 25.81 -19.22 -1.18
N SER A 188 26.02 -20.50 -0.88
CA SER A 188 27.28 -21.19 -1.00
C SER A 188 27.25 -22.27 -2.08
N ARG A 189 28.41 -22.57 -2.67
CA ARG A 189 28.63 -23.71 -3.58
C ARG A 189 28.80 -25.05 -2.87
N SER A 190 29.21 -25.02 -1.60
CA SER A 190 29.53 -26.23 -0.84
C SER A 190 28.31 -26.86 -0.16
N ALA A 191 27.31 -26.05 0.21
CA ALA A 191 26.16 -26.49 1.00
C ALA A 191 24.87 -25.83 0.54
N TRP A 192 23.74 -26.47 0.89
CA TRP A 192 22.43 -25.88 0.78
C TRP A 192 22.21 -24.86 1.90
N SER A 193 21.70 -23.69 1.55
CA SER A 193 21.25 -22.67 2.49
C SER A 193 19.73 -22.64 2.53
N GLU A 194 19.16 -22.70 3.75
CA GLU A 194 17.71 -22.73 3.93
C GLU A 194 17.16 -21.33 4.22
N TYR A 195 16.01 -21.05 3.62
CA TYR A 195 15.25 -19.82 3.75
C TYR A 195 13.79 -20.17 4.01
N SER A 196 13.11 -19.40 4.83
CA SER A 196 11.68 -19.58 5.02
C SER A 196 10.94 -18.25 5.09
N PHE A 197 9.66 -18.30 4.75
CA PHE A 197 8.72 -17.20 4.89
C PHE A 197 7.46 -17.70 5.58
N ARG A 198 6.98 -16.94 6.53
CA ARG A 198 5.71 -17.18 7.18
C ARG A 198 4.66 -16.25 6.58
N VAL A 199 3.63 -16.83 6.00
CA VAL A 199 2.48 -16.10 5.45
C VAL A 199 1.34 -16.21 6.42
N ARG A 200 0.71 -15.09 6.75
CA ARG A 200 -0.48 -15.03 7.60
C ARG A 200 -1.62 -14.35 6.88
N ASN A 201 -2.79 -15.00 6.87
CA ASN A 201 -4.03 -14.40 6.43
C ASN A 201 -4.50 -13.35 7.45
N LEU A 202 -4.71 -12.11 7.02
CA LEU A 202 -5.20 -11.01 7.87
C LEU A 202 -6.73 -10.89 7.87
N LEU A 203 -7.41 -11.62 7.00
CA LEU A 203 -8.87 -11.58 6.89
C LEU A 203 -9.54 -12.34 8.04
N SER A 204 -10.76 -11.96 8.39
CA SER A 204 -11.63 -12.68 9.30
C SER A 204 -12.27 -13.94 8.67
N GLY A 205 -12.14 -14.11 7.36
CA GLY A 205 -12.53 -15.27 6.58
C GLY A 205 -11.34 -15.94 5.87
N PRO A 206 -11.56 -17.06 5.18
CA PRO A 206 -10.50 -17.72 4.43
C PRO A 206 -9.99 -16.83 3.31
N LEU A 207 -8.70 -16.91 3.03
CA LEU A 207 -8.08 -16.34 1.84
C LEU A 207 -8.07 -17.44 0.78
N GLU A 208 -8.91 -17.30 -0.21
CA GLU A 208 -9.07 -18.23 -1.32
C GLU A 208 -8.53 -17.62 -2.62
N ASP A 209 -8.32 -18.46 -3.63
CA ASP A 209 -7.84 -18.04 -4.95
C ASP A 209 -6.50 -17.26 -4.94
N ALA A 210 -5.76 -17.33 -3.86
CA ALA A 210 -4.44 -16.73 -3.79
C ALA A 210 -3.38 -17.65 -4.41
N GLN A 211 -2.25 -17.08 -4.79
CA GLN A 211 -1.08 -17.80 -5.26
C GLN A 211 0.15 -17.31 -4.52
N ALA A 212 0.93 -18.25 -4.01
CA ALA A 212 2.28 -17.98 -3.54
C ALA A 212 3.24 -18.00 -4.72
N ARG A 213 4.05 -16.96 -4.84
CA ARG A 213 5.07 -16.81 -5.88
C ARG A 213 6.38 -16.45 -5.25
N ALA A 214 7.38 -17.32 -5.36
CA ALA A 214 8.74 -17.03 -4.90
C ALA A 214 9.62 -16.64 -6.07
N GLU A 215 10.48 -15.65 -5.86
CA GLU A 215 11.38 -15.08 -6.86
C GLU A 215 12.78 -14.90 -6.28
N LEU A 216 13.79 -15.12 -7.10
CA LEU A 216 15.18 -14.79 -6.80
C LEU A 216 15.67 -13.77 -7.82
N SER A 217 16.14 -12.64 -7.35
CA SER A 217 16.81 -11.61 -8.13
C SER A 217 18.21 -11.37 -7.65
N CYS A 218 19.07 -10.87 -8.53
CA CYS A 218 20.43 -10.48 -8.23
C CYS A 218 20.66 -9.02 -8.61
N ALA A 219 21.38 -8.29 -7.77
CA ALA A 219 21.89 -6.96 -8.09
C ALA A 219 23.31 -7.09 -8.65
N ASP A 220 23.57 -6.40 -9.76
CA ASP A 220 24.93 -6.32 -10.29
C ASP A 220 25.81 -5.37 -9.45
N LYS A 221 27.12 -5.38 -9.73
CA LYS A 221 28.09 -4.53 -9.03
C LYS A 221 27.92 -3.03 -9.31
N GLU A 222 27.11 -2.69 -10.29
CA GLU A 222 26.78 -1.32 -10.67
C GLU A 222 25.51 -0.82 -9.94
N GLY A 223 24.90 -1.71 -9.14
CA GLY A 223 23.70 -1.41 -8.36
C GLY A 223 22.41 -1.44 -9.16
N ASN A 224 22.41 -2.07 -10.35
CA ASN A 224 21.19 -2.34 -11.07
C ASN A 224 20.52 -3.56 -10.46
N ASP A 225 19.45 -3.33 -9.74
CA ASP A 225 18.58 -4.38 -9.21
C ASP A 225 17.78 -5.06 -10.35
N ASP A 226 17.21 -6.21 -10.07
CA ASP A 226 16.28 -6.94 -10.95
C ASP A 226 16.91 -7.66 -12.15
N LYS A 227 18.11 -8.20 -12.01
CA LYS A 227 18.63 -9.15 -12.99
C LYS A 227 18.37 -10.60 -12.55
N PRO A 228 18.06 -11.50 -13.49
CA PRO A 228 18.11 -12.92 -13.18
C PRO A 228 19.54 -13.28 -12.69
N CYS A 229 19.63 -14.18 -11.73
CA CYS A 229 20.93 -14.64 -11.21
C CYS A 229 21.62 -15.59 -12.19
N ASP A 230 21.64 -15.24 -13.47
CA ASP A 230 22.22 -16.02 -14.56
C ASP A 230 23.69 -15.65 -14.75
N VAL A 231 24.54 -16.63 -14.88
CA VAL A 231 25.98 -16.42 -15.12
C VAL A 231 26.33 -16.35 -16.61
N ALA A 232 25.41 -16.81 -17.47
CA ALA A 232 25.41 -16.66 -18.91
C ALA A 232 23.97 -16.68 -19.39
N ASP A 233 23.69 -16.24 -20.60
CA ASP A 233 22.35 -16.15 -21.14
C ASP A 233 21.56 -17.45 -20.92
N GLY A 234 20.56 -17.38 -20.02
CA GLY A 234 19.69 -18.49 -19.69
C GLY A 234 20.33 -19.63 -18.85
N VAL A 235 21.53 -19.44 -18.33
CA VAL A 235 22.16 -20.42 -17.44
C VAL A 235 22.11 -19.95 -16.00
N PRO A 236 21.21 -20.52 -15.18
CA PRO A 236 21.12 -20.17 -13.76
C PRO A 236 22.40 -20.48 -13.00
N GLY A 237 22.89 -19.53 -12.23
CA GLY A 237 24.07 -19.71 -11.37
C GLY A 237 23.75 -20.42 -10.05
N TYR A 238 22.56 -21.02 -9.90
CA TYR A 238 22.09 -21.64 -8.68
C TYR A 238 21.14 -22.81 -8.94
N ALA A 239 20.94 -23.65 -7.92
CA ALA A 239 19.88 -24.64 -7.84
C ALA A 239 18.95 -24.31 -6.67
N ALA A 240 17.67 -24.61 -6.83
CA ALA A 240 16.65 -24.34 -5.82
C ALA A 240 15.79 -25.57 -5.54
N GLN A 241 15.35 -25.70 -4.31
CA GLN A 241 14.37 -26.71 -3.89
C GLN A 241 13.33 -26.07 -2.95
N TYR A 242 12.15 -26.64 -2.96
CA TYR A 242 11.03 -26.27 -2.11
C TYR A 242 10.63 -27.45 -1.23
N PHE A 243 10.25 -27.18 0.02
CA PHE A 243 9.75 -28.19 0.94
C PHE A 243 8.22 -28.28 0.85
N ASP A 244 7.69 -29.39 0.36
CA ASP A 244 6.25 -29.59 0.13
C ASP A 244 5.49 -30.16 1.34
N GLY A 245 6.16 -30.34 2.48
CA GLY A 245 5.63 -30.99 3.68
C GLY A 245 6.20 -32.36 3.91
N ASP A 246 6.49 -33.11 2.85
CA ASP A 246 7.03 -34.48 2.91
C ASP A 246 8.54 -34.53 2.63
N GLY A 247 9.05 -33.57 1.86
CA GLY A 247 10.45 -33.53 1.50
C GLY A 247 10.85 -32.37 0.60
N TRP A 248 12.13 -32.32 0.24
CA TRP A 248 12.67 -31.32 -0.65
C TRP A 248 12.47 -31.72 -2.12
N LYS A 249 11.74 -30.90 -2.87
CA LYS A 249 11.50 -31.09 -4.31
C LYS A 249 12.32 -30.08 -5.12
N PRO A 250 12.97 -30.50 -6.19
CA PRO A 250 13.70 -29.60 -7.07
C PRO A 250 12.74 -28.62 -7.74
N LEU A 251 13.15 -27.36 -7.86
CA LEU A 251 12.46 -26.33 -8.64
C LEU A 251 13.14 -26.17 -9.98
N ASP A 252 12.34 -26.02 -11.04
CA ASP A 252 12.86 -25.72 -12.37
C ASP A 252 13.21 -24.24 -12.45
N VAL A 253 14.48 -23.93 -12.31
CA VAL A 253 15.02 -22.56 -12.35
C VAL A 253 15.33 -22.07 -13.76
N SER A 254 15.15 -22.92 -14.78
CA SER A 254 15.46 -22.58 -16.18
C SER A 254 14.34 -21.81 -16.90
N LYS A 255 13.15 -21.75 -16.30
CA LYS A 255 11.98 -21.14 -16.89
C LYS A 255 11.66 -19.82 -16.25
N SER A 256 12.14 -18.72 -16.83
CA SER A 256 11.53 -17.42 -16.63
C SER A 256 10.11 -17.44 -17.22
N SER A 257 9.09 -17.33 -16.41
CA SER A 257 7.69 -17.33 -16.84
C SER A 257 6.93 -16.12 -16.34
N GLY A 258 7.64 -15.03 -16.03
CA GLY A 258 7.05 -13.76 -15.59
C GLY A 258 6.57 -12.90 -16.77
N ALA A 259 5.66 -11.96 -16.50
CA ALA A 259 5.34 -10.88 -17.41
C ALA A 259 6.55 -9.96 -17.66
N ASN A 260 7.53 -10.02 -16.77
CA ASN A 260 8.83 -9.39 -16.88
C ASN A 260 9.87 -10.51 -17.13
N PRO A 261 10.61 -10.50 -18.24
CA PRO A 261 11.64 -11.50 -18.54
C PRO A 261 12.80 -11.53 -17.52
N LYS A 262 12.84 -10.56 -16.61
CA LYS A 262 13.82 -10.45 -15.55
C LYS A 262 13.47 -11.26 -14.29
N ASP A 263 12.22 -11.75 -14.15
CA ASP A 263 11.78 -12.44 -12.95
C ASP A 263 11.93 -13.95 -13.10
N ILE A 264 12.82 -14.54 -12.36
CA ILE A 264 12.89 -16.00 -12.23
C ILE A 264 11.91 -16.41 -11.14
N VAL A 265 10.79 -16.95 -11.56
CA VAL A 265 9.78 -17.48 -10.65
C VAL A 265 10.19 -18.90 -10.22
N LEU A 266 10.63 -19.02 -8.98
CA LEU A 266 11.00 -20.31 -8.37
C LEU A 266 9.78 -21.17 -8.05
N LEU A 267 8.68 -20.54 -7.61
CA LEU A 267 7.47 -21.24 -7.17
C LEU A 267 6.24 -20.49 -7.62
N ARG A 268 5.24 -21.25 -8.08
CA ARG A 268 3.85 -20.81 -8.23
C ARG A 268 2.95 -21.89 -7.65
N GLU A 269 2.38 -21.65 -6.51
CA GLU A 269 1.51 -22.59 -5.81
C GLU A 269 0.20 -21.91 -5.46
N ALA A 270 -0.93 -22.58 -5.77
CA ALA A 270 -2.22 -22.14 -5.26
C ALA A 270 -2.21 -22.17 -3.72
N ALA A 271 -2.66 -21.09 -3.11
CA ALA A 271 -2.65 -20.92 -1.67
C ALA A 271 -4.06 -20.67 -1.16
N THR A 272 -4.51 -21.55 -0.27
CA THR A 272 -5.71 -21.32 0.54
C THR A 272 -5.28 -21.27 1.99
N LEU A 273 -5.62 -20.18 2.67
CA LEU A 273 -5.31 -19.99 4.08
C LEU A 273 -6.61 -19.80 4.86
N PRO A 274 -6.84 -20.55 5.94
CA PRO A 274 -8.00 -20.33 6.80
C PRO A 274 -8.00 -18.91 7.38
N ALA A 275 -9.13 -18.49 7.93
CA ALA A 275 -9.25 -17.21 8.62
C ALA A 275 -8.18 -17.06 9.69
N LYS A 276 -7.40 -15.96 9.63
CA LYS A 276 -6.26 -15.71 10.52
C LYS A 276 -5.19 -16.80 10.54
N GLY A 277 -5.27 -17.77 9.63
CA GLY A 277 -4.34 -18.90 9.54
C GLY A 277 -2.96 -18.50 9.01
N GLU A 278 -2.01 -19.38 9.24
CA GLU A 278 -0.62 -19.19 8.82
C GLU A 278 -0.14 -20.40 8.01
N LYS A 279 0.78 -20.16 7.08
CA LYS A 279 1.52 -21.19 6.35
C LYS A 279 2.97 -20.79 6.25
N GLU A 280 3.88 -21.73 6.46
CA GLU A 280 5.30 -21.55 6.22
C GLU A 280 5.69 -22.11 4.85
N TYR A 281 6.44 -21.30 4.09
CA TYR A 281 7.05 -21.67 2.83
C TYR A 281 8.56 -21.79 3.06
N ARG A 282 9.13 -22.97 2.76
CA ARG A 282 10.56 -23.26 2.98
C ARG A 282 11.24 -23.55 1.67
N PHE A 283 12.37 -22.87 1.47
CA PHE A 283 13.22 -23.01 0.29
C PHE A 283 14.64 -23.36 0.73
N ARG A 284 15.36 -24.04 -0.12
CA ARG A 284 16.81 -24.10 -0.02
C ARG A 284 17.45 -23.82 -1.36
N LEU A 285 18.51 -23.06 -1.31
CA LEU A 285 19.27 -22.61 -2.47
C LEU A 285 20.72 -23.05 -2.34
N LYS A 286 21.35 -23.36 -3.46
CA LYS A 286 22.76 -23.68 -3.55
C LYS A 286 23.34 -23.04 -4.81
N ALA A 287 24.44 -22.31 -4.70
CA ALA A 287 25.14 -21.79 -5.86
C ALA A 287 25.74 -22.94 -6.70
N THR A 288 25.57 -22.86 -8.01
CA THR A 288 26.20 -23.79 -8.97
C THR A 288 27.43 -23.16 -9.63
N SER A 289 27.58 -21.85 -9.49
CA SER A 289 28.68 -21.05 -10.02
C SER A 289 29.06 -19.93 -9.01
N PRO A 290 30.23 -19.29 -9.16
CA PRO A 290 30.65 -18.22 -8.25
C PRO A 290 29.88 -16.92 -8.50
N LEU A 291 28.62 -16.88 -8.07
CA LEU A 291 27.71 -15.73 -8.27
C LEU A 291 28.28 -14.40 -7.78
N GLY A 292 29.01 -14.39 -6.66
CA GLY A 292 29.62 -13.18 -6.12
C GLY A 292 30.71 -12.55 -7.01
N LYS A 293 31.13 -13.23 -8.11
CA LYS A 293 31.97 -12.62 -9.14
C LYS A 293 31.19 -11.69 -10.08
N HIS A 294 29.91 -11.99 -10.28
CA HIS A 294 29.04 -11.31 -11.21
C HIS A 294 28.12 -10.32 -10.53
N PHE A 295 27.66 -10.66 -9.31
CA PHE A 295 26.65 -9.94 -8.57
C PHE A 295 27.17 -9.52 -7.19
N ASP A 296 26.65 -8.43 -6.66
CA ASP A 296 26.95 -7.91 -5.32
C ASP A 296 26.14 -8.66 -4.25
N HIS A 297 24.85 -8.79 -4.47
CA HIS A 297 23.93 -9.52 -3.60
C HIS A 297 22.80 -10.15 -4.39
N ALA A 298 22.05 -11.01 -3.72
CA ALA A 298 20.82 -11.57 -4.22
C ALA A 298 19.69 -11.28 -3.24
N GLU A 299 18.47 -11.34 -3.72
CA GLU A 299 17.25 -11.15 -2.92
C GLU A 299 16.26 -12.25 -3.24
N LEU A 300 15.83 -12.98 -2.20
CA LEU A 300 14.75 -13.96 -2.31
C LEU A 300 13.47 -13.32 -1.79
N GLY A 301 12.49 -13.14 -2.65
CA GLY A 301 11.17 -12.60 -2.34
C GLY A 301 10.10 -13.68 -2.32
N LEU A 302 9.10 -13.51 -1.46
CA LEU A 302 7.84 -14.24 -1.50
C LEU A 302 6.69 -13.27 -1.64
N TRP A 303 5.93 -13.45 -2.69
CA TRP A 303 4.74 -12.71 -3.02
C TRP A 303 3.50 -13.56 -2.77
N MET A 304 2.52 -13.00 -2.11
CA MET A 304 1.16 -13.51 -2.17
C MET A 304 0.41 -12.67 -3.18
N VAL A 305 -0.11 -13.29 -4.23
CA VAL A 305 -0.77 -12.59 -5.32
C VAL A 305 -2.18 -13.13 -5.56
N TYR A 306 -3.03 -12.29 -6.10
CA TYR A 306 -4.35 -12.66 -6.61
C TYR A 306 -4.27 -12.78 -8.14
N PRO A 307 -4.20 -14.02 -8.69
CA PRO A 307 -3.92 -14.24 -10.11
C PRO A 307 -5.05 -13.78 -11.04
N LYS A 308 -6.26 -13.60 -10.50
CA LYS A 308 -7.44 -13.11 -11.26
C LYS A 308 -7.58 -11.59 -11.21
N ALA A 309 -6.56 -10.86 -10.74
CA ALA A 309 -6.57 -9.39 -10.77
C ALA A 309 -6.75 -8.89 -12.21
N GLU A 310 -7.63 -7.92 -12.40
CA GLU A 310 -7.87 -7.32 -13.70
C GLU A 310 -6.64 -6.50 -14.16
N LYS A 311 -6.52 -6.31 -15.48
CA LYS A 311 -5.43 -5.52 -16.04
C LYS A 311 -5.43 -4.10 -15.43
N GLY A 312 -4.30 -3.73 -14.83
CA GLY A 312 -4.14 -2.43 -14.15
C GLY A 312 -4.45 -2.45 -12.65
N GLN A 313 -4.86 -3.58 -12.10
CA GLN A 313 -4.99 -3.76 -10.66
C GLN A 313 -3.70 -4.35 -10.07
N ASN A 314 -3.32 -3.86 -8.89
CA ASN A 314 -2.23 -4.48 -8.14
C ASN A 314 -2.73 -5.77 -7.48
N GLY A 315 -2.36 -6.93 -8.03
CA GLY A 315 -2.72 -8.25 -7.51
C GLY A 315 -1.97 -8.68 -6.25
N VAL A 316 -1.11 -7.84 -5.69
CA VAL A 316 -0.29 -8.19 -4.53
C VAL A 316 -1.11 -8.12 -3.25
N LEU A 317 -1.23 -9.25 -2.56
CA LEU A 317 -1.91 -9.42 -1.27
C LEU A 317 -0.97 -9.23 -0.09
N GLY A 318 0.31 -9.49 -0.29
CA GLY A 318 1.39 -9.33 0.66
C GLY A 318 2.72 -9.70 0.02
N TYR A 319 3.79 -9.08 0.48
CA TYR A 319 5.15 -9.31 -0.02
C TYR A 319 6.16 -9.09 1.09
N GLU A 320 7.22 -9.84 1.03
CA GLU A 320 8.43 -9.63 1.81
C GLU A 320 9.61 -10.29 1.10
N SER A 321 10.80 -9.76 1.33
CA SER A 321 12.02 -10.30 0.79
C SER A 321 13.13 -10.43 1.84
N THR A 322 14.11 -11.21 1.52
CA THR A 322 15.32 -11.37 2.34
C THR A 322 16.56 -11.26 1.47
N ALA A 323 17.46 -10.36 1.86
CA ALA A 323 18.73 -10.22 1.19
C ALA A 323 19.64 -11.42 1.47
N ILE A 324 20.29 -11.91 0.42
CA ILE A 324 21.20 -13.05 0.46
C ILE A 324 22.60 -12.56 0.13
N ARG A 325 23.54 -12.83 1.01
CA ARG A 325 24.94 -12.59 0.73
C ARG A 325 25.49 -13.68 -0.22
N LEU A 326 26.20 -13.26 -1.25
CA LEU A 326 26.84 -14.15 -2.20
C LEU A 326 28.29 -14.39 -1.80
N ASP A 327 28.71 -15.67 -1.77
CA ASP A 327 30.10 -16.00 -1.59
C ASP A 327 30.90 -15.67 -2.87
N ALA A 328 32.04 -15.01 -2.71
CA ALA A 328 32.91 -14.60 -3.82
C ALA A 328 33.70 -15.78 -4.44
N ASN A 329 33.69 -16.93 -3.79
CA ASN A 329 34.50 -18.13 -4.16
C ASN A 329 33.69 -19.19 -4.90
#